data_838d39aab567b1982f74be3ffbfc68f9
#
_entry.id   838d39aab567b1982f74be3ffbfc68f9
#
_cell.length_a   1.000
_cell.length_b   1.000
_cell.length_c   1.000
_cell.angle_alpha   90.00
_cell.angle_beta   90.00
_cell.angle_gamma   90.00
#
_symmetry.space_group_name_H-M   'P 1'
#
loop_
_entity.id
_entity.type
_entity.pdbx_description
1 polymer ?
#
loop_
_entity_poly.entity_id
_entity_poly.type
_entity_poly.pdbx_seq_one_letter_code
_entity_poly.pdbx_strand_id
1 'polypeptide(L)'
;PILDEQGLKLFSFSQEHYSEAEILAKFLSIFDKRHPNLVSWNGSQFDLPVILFRAMYHGLSAPSLFDQGELDTQKRYNNYQNRYHHRHIDVMDVMAMFNGRNFQKLDDIACLLGFPGKRGESGYHIPSYVQHEQWLKLTSYCEGDVLNTWLIYLRWLLLKGQLLPQDHEQWIQATIHYLQQQS
;
A
#
# COMPACT_ATOMS: atom_id res chain seq x y z
N PRO A 1 -1.28 -5.35 2.15
CA PRO A 1 -1.09 -6.37 3.18
C PRO A 1 -0.66 -5.73 4.50
N ILE A 2 -0.91 -6.42 5.59
CA ILE A 2 -0.36 -6.10 6.90
C ILE A 2 0.60 -7.22 7.28
N LEU A 3 1.80 -6.84 7.70
CA LEU A 3 2.78 -7.75 8.27
C LEU A 3 2.92 -7.43 9.75
N ASP A 4 2.68 -8.42 10.57
CA ASP A 4 2.87 -8.37 12.02
C ASP A 4 3.50 -9.68 12.52
N GLU A 5 3.64 -9.84 13.85
CA GLU A 5 4.20 -11.06 14.47
C GLU A 5 3.41 -12.35 14.14
N GLN A 6 2.17 -12.22 13.66
CA GLN A 6 1.32 -13.34 13.24
C GLN A 6 1.48 -13.69 11.75
N GLY A 7 2.31 -12.95 11.01
CA GLY A 7 2.62 -13.16 9.60
C GLY A 7 1.90 -12.20 8.66
N LEU A 8 1.91 -12.56 7.37
CA LEU A 8 1.29 -11.76 6.31
C LEU A 8 -0.23 -11.96 6.30
N LYS A 9 -0.97 -10.85 6.27
CA LYS A 9 -2.43 -10.85 6.11
C LYS A 9 -2.84 -9.81 5.07
N LEU A 10 -3.77 -10.17 4.20
CA LEU A 10 -4.41 -9.27 3.25
C LEU A 10 -5.81 -8.91 3.75
N PHE A 11 -6.13 -7.63 3.79
CA PHE A 11 -7.44 -7.12 4.17
C PHE A 11 -7.94 -6.21 3.07
N SER A 12 -9.19 -6.43 2.65
CA SER A 12 -9.87 -5.62 1.66
C SER A 12 -11.18 -5.07 2.24
N PHE A 13 -11.42 -3.78 2.02
CA PHE A 13 -12.67 -3.13 2.34
C PHE A 13 -13.34 -2.75 1.02
N SER A 14 -14.55 -3.25 0.79
CA SER A 14 -15.30 -3.06 -0.45
C SER A 14 -16.61 -2.34 -0.20
N GLN A 15 -17.06 -1.56 -1.18
CA GLN A 15 -18.41 -0.95 -1.19
C GLN A 15 -19.54 -1.97 -1.27
N GLU A 16 -19.24 -3.24 -1.52
CA GLU A 16 -20.19 -4.34 -1.36
C GLU A 16 -20.71 -4.47 0.08
N HIS A 17 -19.87 -4.15 1.08
CA HIS A 17 -20.18 -4.37 2.48
C HIS A 17 -20.14 -3.10 3.33
N TYR A 18 -19.53 -2.04 2.84
CA TYR A 18 -19.29 -0.81 3.59
C TYR A 18 -19.54 0.43 2.75
N SER A 19 -20.10 1.48 3.33
CA SER A 19 -20.12 2.81 2.72
C SER A 19 -18.70 3.38 2.59
N GLU A 20 -18.52 4.36 1.72
CA GLU A 20 -17.23 5.05 1.57
C GLU A 20 -16.72 5.62 2.90
N ALA A 21 -17.62 6.27 3.67
CA ALA A 21 -17.25 6.82 4.98
C ALA A 21 -16.75 5.75 5.95
N GLU A 22 -17.36 4.56 5.97
CA GLU A 22 -16.92 3.45 6.82
C GLU A 22 -15.58 2.88 6.36
N ILE A 23 -15.36 2.74 5.05
CA ILE A 23 -14.06 2.30 4.49
C ILE A 23 -12.96 3.25 4.93
N LEU A 24 -13.17 4.55 4.76
CA LEU A 24 -12.20 5.59 5.15
C LEU A 24 -11.97 5.59 6.66
N ALA A 25 -13.03 5.51 7.47
CA ALA A 25 -12.89 5.47 8.93
C ALA A 25 -12.12 4.23 9.39
N LYS A 26 -12.38 3.05 8.81
CA LYS A 26 -11.64 1.81 9.08
C LYS A 26 -10.15 1.96 8.70
N PHE A 27 -9.86 2.49 7.52
CA PHE A 27 -8.48 2.74 7.07
C PHE A 27 -7.74 3.69 8.03
N LEU A 28 -8.32 4.86 8.32
CA LEU A 28 -7.70 5.84 9.21
C LEU A 28 -7.50 5.32 10.64
N SER A 29 -8.43 4.49 11.15
CA SER A 29 -8.30 3.88 12.48
C SER A 29 -7.10 2.94 12.63
N ILE A 30 -6.54 2.42 11.53
CA ILE A 30 -5.33 1.60 11.56
C ILE A 30 -4.14 2.43 12.04
N PHE A 31 -4.05 3.70 11.61
CA PHE A 31 -2.98 4.60 12.03
C PHE A 31 -3.04 4.93 13.52
N ASP A 32 -4.25 5.12 14.05
CA ASP A 32 -4.46 5.42 15.48
C ASP A 32 -4.18 4.21 16.37
N LYS A 33 -4.50 3.01 15.90
CA LYS A 33 -4.41 1.78 16.71
C LYS A 33 -3.07 1.07 16.60
N ARG A 34 -2.44 1.10 15.43
CA ARG A 34 -1.26 0.26 15.14
C ARG A 34 0.00 1.05 14.81
N HIS A 35 -0.13 2.34 14.50
CA HIS A 35 1.00 3.18 14.06
C HIS A 35 1.91 2.48 13.03
N PRO A 36 1.36 1.93 11.94
CA PRO A 36 2.12 1.09 11.01
C PRO A 36 3.18 1.89 10.25
N ASN A 37 4.17 1.21 9.69
CA ASN A 37 4.88 1.78 8.55
C ASN A 37 4.03 1.55 7.31
N LEU A 38 3.75 2.61 6.57
CA LEU A 38 2.98 2.57 5.34
C LEU A 38 3.93 2.35 4.16
N VAL A 39 3.59 1.41 3.29
CA VAL A 39 4.29 1.18 2.03
C VAL A 39 3.28 1.32 0.90
N SER A 40 3.63 2.06 -0.14
CA SER A 40 2.76 2.30 -1.28
C SER A 40 3.53 2.35 -2.59
N TRP A 41 2.81 2.32 -3.71
CA TRP A 41 3.32 2.64 -5.04
C TRP A 41 2.57 3.85 -5.56
N ASN A 42 3.24 4.99 -5.68
CA ASN A 42 2.65 6.29 -6.04
C ASN A 42 1.59 6.81 -5.04
N GLY A 43 1.58 6.26 -3.83
CA GLY A 43 0.54 6.57 -2.84
C GLY A 43 0.60 8.01 -2.33
N SER A 44 1.80 8.60 -2.29
CA SER A 44 1.98 10.00 -1.88
C SER A 44 1.38 11.00 -2.87
N GLN A 45 1.29 10.65 -4.16
CA GLN A 45 0.75 11.53 -5.19
C GLN A 45 -0.68 11.20 -5.61
N PHE A 46 -1.17 9.99 -5.30
CA PHE A 46 -2.50 9.56 -5.71
C PHE A 46 -3.35 9.06 -4.54
N ASP A 47 -3.03 7.93 -3.94
CA ASP A 47 -3.92 7.26 -2.98
C ASP A 47 -4.17 8.12 -1.72
N LEU A 48 -3.10 8.62 -1.08
CA LEU A 48 -3.24 9.42 0.14
C LEU A 48 -3.98 10.73 -0.09
N PRO A 49 -3.66 11.56 -1.10
CA PRO A 49 -4.45 12.75 -1.41
C PRO A 49 -5.94 12.45 -1.62
N VAL A 50 -6.28 11.40 -2.37
CA VAL A 50 -7.67 10.99 -2.59
C VAL A 50 -8.33 10.61 -1.26
N ILE A 51 -7.71 9.75 -0.47
CA ILE A 51 -8.21 9.34 0.86
C ILE A 51 -8.44 10.56 1.76
N LEU A 52 -7.49 11.50 1.80
CA LEU A 52 -7.57 12.69 2.65
C LEU A 52 -8.70 13.63 2.20
N PHE A 53 -8.84 13.92 0.90
CA PHE A 53 -9.93 14.76 0.41
C PHE A 53 -11.29 14.12 0.67
N ARG A 54 -11.41 12.80 0.50
CA ARG A 54 -12.66 12.09 0.79
C ARG A 54 -12.94 12.03 2.30
N ALA A 55 -11.92 11.85 3.14
CA ALA A 55 -12.06 11.92 4.60
C ALA A 55 -12.54 13.31 5.05
N MET A 56 -11.99 14.39 4.49
CA MET A 56 -12.46 15.76 4.73
C MET A 56 -13.91 15.94 4.32
N TYR A 57 -14.32 15.43 3.15
CA TYR A 57 -15.70 15.48 2.68
C TYR A 57 -16.67 14.80 3.66
N HIS A 58 -16.26 13.68 4.27
CA HIS A 58 -17.06 12.94 5.25
C HIS A 58 -16.88 13.43 6.71
N GLY A 59 -16.11 14.50 6.94
CA GLY A 59 -15.88 15.05 8.29
C GLY A 59 -15.11 14.11 9.22
N LEU A 60 -14.27 13.22 8.66
CA LEU A 60 -13.46 12.27 9.42
C LEU A 60 -12.18 12.93 9.96
N SER A 61 -11.66 12.40 11.08
CA SER A 61 -10.43 12.86 11.72
C SER A 61 -9.32 11.82 11.58
N ALA A 62 -8.07 12.27 11.42
CA ALA A 62 -6.90 11.42 11.28
C ALA A 62 -5.67 11.98 12.04
N PRO A 63 -5.77 12.19 13.36
CA PRO A 63 -4.71 12.88 14.12
C PRO A 63 -3.37 12.15 14.05
N SER A 64 -3.35 10.83 14.14
CA SER A 64 -2.10 10.06 14.10
C SER A 64 -1.38 10.13 12.74
N LEU A 65 -2.13 10.32 11.65
CA LEU A 65 -1.55 10.48 10.32
C LEU A 65 -0.86 11.85 10.14
N PHE A 66 -1.40 12.88 10.80
CA PHE A 66 -0.90 14.25 10.70
C PHE A 66 0.03 14.68 11.84
N ASP A 67 0.22 13.84 12.84
CA ASP A 67 1.08 14.14 13.98
C ASP A 67 2.54 14.28 13.54
N GLN A 68 3.12 15.45 13.74
CA GLN A 68 4.52 15.78 13.49
C GLN A 68 5.32 15.98 14.78
N GLY A 69 4.84 15.46 15.89
CA GLY A 69 5.47 15.52 17.21
C GLY A 69 4.68 16.35 18.23
N GLU A 70 3.43 16.68 17.94
CA GLU A 70 2.50 17.34 18.85
C GLU A 70 1.92 16.35 19.87
N LEU A 71 1.58 15.13 19.42
CA LEU A 71 1.04 14.05 20.24
C LEU A 71 2.16 13.07 20.67
N ASP A 72 3.03 12.71 19.74
CA ASP A 72 4.17 11.82 19.95
C ASP A 72 5.45 12.50 19.48
N THR A 73 6.32 12.89 20.41
CA THR A 73 7.56 13.63 20.12
C THR A 73 8.51 12.91 19.19
N GLN A 74 8.47 11.56 19.09
CA GLN A 74 9.29 10.79 18.17
C GLN A 74 8.90 11.05 16.72
N LYS A 75 7.66 11.44 16.45
CA LYS A 75 7.18 11.74 15.10
C LYS A 75 7.79 13.00 14.48
N ARG A 76 8.49 13.83 15.24
CA ARG A 76 9.34 14.92 14.69
C ARG A 76 10.38 14.39 13.70
N TYR A 77 10.89 13.21 13.98
CA TYR A 77 11.99 12.60 13.22
C TYR A 77 11.53 11.47 12.31
N ASN A 78 10.29 11.01 12.44
CA ASN A 78 9.76 9.92 11.64
C ASN A 78 8.21 9.97 11.58
N ASN A 79 7.64 10.76 10.67
CA ASN A 79 6.20 10.92 10.46
C ASN A 79 5.77 10.50 9.03
N TYR A 80 4.45 10.46 8.77
CA TYR A 80 3.91 10.02 7.47
C TYR A 80 3.98 11.08 6.37
N GLN A 81 4.19 12.34 6.71
CA GLN A 81 4.09 13.47 5.76
C GLN A 81 5.41 13.81 5.11
N ASN A 82 6.52 13.50 5.77
CA ASN A 82 7.84 13.79 5.23
C ASN A 82 8.31 12.65 4.33
N ARG A 83 8.47 12.91 3.03
CA ARG A 83 8.89 11.94 2.02
C ARG A 83 10.26 11.30 2.26
N TYR A 84 11.08 11.88 3.12
CA TYR A 84 12.41 11.35 3.48
C TYR A 84 12.38 10.52 4.78
N HIS A 85 11.24 10.44 5.44
CA HIS A 85 11.05 9.60 6.61
C HIS A 85 10.67 8.16 6.22
N HIS A 86 10.78 7.24 7.19
CA HIS A 86 10.52 5.83 6.96
C HIS A 86 9.10 5.40 7.37
N ARG A 87 8.28 6.34 7.90
CA ARG A 87 6.90 6.05 8.32
C ARG A 87 5.98 5.81 7.13
N HIS A 88 6.20 6.53 6.03
CA HIS A 88 5.59 6.25 4.73
C HIS A 88 6.69 6.10 3.69
N ILE A 89 6.77 4.94 3.08
CA ILE A 89 7.70 4.63 1.98
C ILE A 89 6.87 4.50 0.70
N ASP A 90 6.92 5.51 -0.14
CA ASP A 90 6.43 5.42 -1.52
C ASP A 90 7.53 4.79 -2.37
N VAL A 91 7.37 3.50 -2.69
CA VAL A 91 8.40 2.70 -3.36
C VAL A 91 8.75 3.28 -4.73
N MET A 92 7.75 3.77 -5.47
CA MET A 92 8.00 4.43 -6.76
C MET A 92 8.88 5.67 -6.60
N ASP A 93 8.62 6.47 -5.58
CA ASP A 93 9.33 7.73 -5.34
C ASP A 93 10.79 7.49 -4.89
N VAL A 94 11.01 6.57 -3.95
CA VAL A 94 12.37 6.25 -3.47
C VAL A 94 13.21 5.56 -4.54
N MET A 95 12.62 4.68 -5.37
CA MET A 95 13.31 4.04 -6.50
C MET A 95 13.65 5.05 -7.60
N ALA A 96 12.83 6.07 -7.80
CA ALA A 96 13.08 7.17 -8.72
C ALA A 96 14.11 8.18 -8.19
N MET A 97 14.70 7.95 -7.02
CA MET A 97 15.60 8.89 -6.35
C MET A 97 14.96 10.27 -6.17
N PHE A 98 13.65 10.27 -5.82
CA PHE A 98 12.83 11.46 -5.62
C PHE A 98 12.67 12.38 -6.84
N ASN A 99 12.95 11.85 -8.05
CA ASN A 99 12.81 12.58 -9.31
C ASN A 99 11.63 12.01 -10.12
N GLY A 100 10.53 12.76 -10.20
CA GLY A 100 9.31 12.32 -10.89
C GLY A 100 9.48 11.99 -12.39
N ARG A 101 10.57 12.46 -13.04
CA ARG A 101 10.88 12.09 -14.43
C ARG A 101 11.28 10.62 -14.59
N ASN A 102 11.69 9.98 -13.49
CA ASN A 102 12.12 8.58 -13.46
C ASN A 102 11.00 7.63 -12.99
N PHE A 103 9.79 8.13 -12.80
CA PHE A 103 8.65 7.31 -12.36
C PHE A 103 8.35 6.23 -13.39
N GLN A 104 8.18 5.01 -12.91
CA GLN A 104 7.84 3.84 -13.71
C GLN A 104 6.47 3.30 -13.30
N LYS A 105 5.83 2.54 -14.18
CA LYS A 105 4.58 1.86 -13.84
C LYS A 105 4.86 0.66 -12.96
N LEU A 106 3.95 0.38 -12.02
CA LEU A 106 4.02 -0.79 -11.14
C LEU A 106 4.19 -2.09 -11.94
N ASP A 107 3.40 -2.23 -13.01
CA ASP A 107 3.41 -3.41 -13.87
C ASP A 107 4.76 -3.63 -14.55
N ASP A 108 5.35 -2.58 -15.10
CA ASP A 108 6.64 -2.64 -15.80
C ASP A 108 7.76 -3.11 -14.84
N ILE A 109 7.77 -2.59 -13.61
CA ILE A 109 8.76 -2.99 -12.60
C ILE A 109 8.47 -4.40 -12.05
N ALA A 110 7.21 -4.75 -11.81
CA ALA A 110 6.85 -6.10 -11.38
C ALA A 110 7.32 -7.14 -12.41
N CYS A 111 7.00 -6.95 -13.69
CA CYS A 111 7.42 -7.83 -14.78
C CYS A 111 8.93 -7.89 -14.95
N LEU A 112 9.64 -6.74 -14.86
CA LEU A 112 11.10 -6.68 -14.90
C LEU A 112 11.75 -7.56 -13.82
N LEU A 113 11.15 -7.59 -12.63
CA LEU A 113 11.65 -8.36 -11.49
C LEU A 113 11.18 -9.83 -11.47
N GLY A 114 10.40 -10.25 -12.46
CA GLY A 114 9.86 -11.61 -12.58
C GLY A 114 8.62 -11.86 -11.69
N PHE A 115 7.94 -10.80 -11.25
CA PHE A 115 6.69 -10.91 -10.51
C PHE A 115 5.47 -10.93 -11.47
N PRO A 116 4.27 -11.35 -10.99
CA PRO A 116 3.12 -11.56 -11.87
C PRO A 116 2.64 -10.34 -12.66
N GLY A 117 2.85 -9.13 -12.13
CA GLY A 117 2.27 -7.92 -12.73
C GLY A 117 0.74 -7.93 -12.72
N LYS A 118 0.15 -7.18 -13.65
CA LYS A 118 -1.33 -7.01 -13.76
C LYS A 118 -2.04 -8.11 -14.55
N ARG A 119 -1.33 -9.09 -15.09
CA ARG A 119 -1.87 -10.22 -15.88
C ARG A 119 -2.85 -9.79 -16.99
N GLY A 120 -2.59 -8.64 -17.63
CA GLY A 120 -3.45 -8.11 -18.69
C GLY A 120 -4.61 -7.26 -18.23
N GLU A 121 -4.84 -7.10 -16.93
CA GLU A 121 -5.81 -6.16 -16.40
C GLU A 121 -5.27 -4.72 -16.40
N SER A 122 -6.10 -3.77 -16.78
CA SER A 122 -5.75 -2.36 -16.87
C SER A 122 -6.65 -1.51 -15.99
N GLY A 123 -6.10 -0.48 -15.35
CA GLY A 123 -6.89 0.53 -14.64
C GLY A 123 -7.97 1.21 -15.49
N TYR A 124 -7.88 1.09 -16.82
CA TYR A 124 -8.91 1.55 -17.74
C TYR A 124 -10.28 0.90 -17.49
N HIS A 125 -10.33 -0.32 -16.97
CA HIS A 125 -11.58 -1.05 -16.68
C HIS A 125 -12.22 -0.68 -15.34
N ILE A 126 -11.52 0.03 -14.45
CA ILE A 126 -12.01 0.37 -13.10
C ILE A 126 -13.36 1.12 -13.12
N PRO A 127 -13.58 2.17 -13.96
CA PRO A 127 -14.86 2.85 -14.02
C PRO A 127 -16.00 1.90 -14.39
N SER A 128 -15.76 0.96 -15.30
CA SER A 128 -16.75 -0.05 -15.70
C SER A 128 -17.06 -1.03 -14.57
N TYR A 129 -16.05 -1.47 -13.80
CA TYR A 129 -16.28 -2.35 -12.66
C TYR A 129 -17.14 -1.66 -11.58
N VAL A 130 -16.88 -0.39 -11.29
CA VAL A 130 -17.69 0.40 -10.35
C VAL A 130 -19.12 0.59 -10.86
N GLN A 131 -19.28 0.99 -12.14
CA GLN A 131 -20.59 1.22 -12.74
C GLN A 131 -21.48 -0.04 -12.76
N HIS A 132 -20.90 -1.22 -12.92
CA HIS A 132 -21.61 -2.50 -12.96
C HIS A 132 -21.52 -3.28 -11.63
N GLU A 133 -21.10 -2.62 -10.55
CA GLU A 133 -21.01 -3.20 -9.20
C GLU A 133 -20.19 -4.51 -9.14
N GLN A 134 -19.17 -4.63 -10.01
CA GLN A 134 -18.28 -5.82 -10.07
C GLN A 134 -17.21 -5.76 -8.97
N TRP A 135 -17.67 -5.69 -7.72
CA TRP A 135 -16.81 -5.46 -6.55
C TRP A 135 -15.72 -6.50 -6.38
N LEU A 136 -16.01 -7.76 -6.67
CA LEU A 136 -15.02 -8.84 -6.61
C LEU A 136 -13.85 -8.62 -7.58
N LYS A 137 -14.13 -8.20 -8.81
CA LYS A 137 -13.07 -7.90 -9.80
C LYS A 137 -12.25 -6.69 -9.38
N LEU A 138 -12.91 -5.64 -8.87
CA LEU A 138 -12.24 -4.46 -8.36
C LEU A 138 -11.33 -4.80 -7.18
N THR A 139 -11.82 -5.60 -6.23
CA THR A 139 -11.04 -6.06 -5.07
C THR A 139 -9.83 -6.87 -5.52
N SER A 140 -10.01 -7.87 -6.40
CA SER A 140 -8.90 -8.68 -6.92
C SER A 140 -7.85 -7.84 -7.65
N TYR A 141 -8.28 -6.83 -8.43
CA TYR A 141 -7.38 -5.89 -9.08
C TYR A 141 -6.53 -5.12 -8.05
N CYS A 142 -7.17 -4.52 -7.04
CA CYS A 142 -6.47 -3.76 -6.00
C CYS A 142 -5.53 -4.66 -5.17
N GLU A 143 -5.95 -5.88 -4.84
CA GLU A 143 -5.12 -6.87 -4.14
C GLU A 143 -3.89 -7.26 -4.96
N GLY A 144 -4.03 -7.41 -6.27
CA GLY A 144 -2.93 -7.65 -7.19
C GLY A 144 -1.89 -6.52 -7.18
N ASP A 145 -2.34 -5.26 -7.22
CA ASP A 145 -1.45 -4.10 -7.13
C ASP A 145 -0.74 -4.03 -5.77
N VAL A 146 -1.45 -4.31 -4.68
CA VAL A 146 -0.89 -4.35 -3.32
C VAL A 146 0.15 -5.46 -3.17
N LEU A 147 -0.10 -6.65 -3.71
CA LEU A 147 0.83 -7.78 -3.67
C LEU A 147 2.09 -7.51 -4.51
N ASN A 148 1.95 -6.95 -5.72
CA ASN A 148 3.11 -6.57 -6.53
C ASN A 148 3.94 -5.49 -5.82
N THR A 149 3.30 -4.50 -5.19
CA THR A 149 3.98 -3.48 -4.39
C THR A 149 4.77 -4.11 -3.23
N TRP A 150 4.16 -5.07 -2.52
CA TRP A 150 4.82 -5.83 -1.45
C TRP A 150 6.05 -6.59 -1.94
N LEU A 151 5.95 -7.33 -3.04
CA LEU A 151 7.05 -8.11 -3.62
C LEU A 151 8.21 -7.20 -4.08
N ILE A 152 7.89 -6.07 -4.71
CA ILE A 152 8.88 -5.06 -5.11
C ILE A 152 9.54 -4.45 -3.87
N TYR A 153 8.79 -4.15 -2.81
CA TYR A 153 9.32 -3.63 -1.57
C TYR A 153 10.30 -4.60 -0.90
N LEU A 154 10.02 -5.90 -0.87
CA LEU A 154 10.97 -6.91 -0.38
C LEU A 154 12.27 -6.90 -1.20
N ARG A 155 12.18 -6.79 -2.52
CA ARG A 155 13.35 -6.69 -3.41
C ARG A 155 14.12 -5.39 -3.19
N TRP A 156 13.44 -4.30 -2.90
CA TRP A 156 14.03 -3.02 -2.52
C TRP A 156 14.78 -3.11 -1.19
N LEU A 157 14.23 -3.77 -0.18
CA LEU A 157 14.91 -4.00 1.11
C LEU A 157 16.17 -4.86 0.95
N LEU A 158 16.10 -5.89 0.09
CA LEU A 158 17.26 -6.72 -0.26
C LEU A 158 18.36 -5.88 -0.93
N LEU A 159 18.01 -5.07 -1.91
CA LEU A 159 18.93 -4.16 -2.61
C LEU A 159 19.62 -3.19 -1.64
N LYS A 160 18.88 -2.68 -0.64
CA LYS A 160 19.42 -1.80 0.39
C LYS A 160 20.28 -2.50 1.45
N GLY A 161 20.36 -3.82 1.44
CA GLY A 161 21.01 -4.61 2.50
C GLY A 161 20.25 -4.60 3.83
N GLN A 162 18.99 -4.23 3.84
CA GLN A 162 18.09 -4.25 5.02
C GLN A 162 17.36 -5.57 5.19
N LEU A 163 17.44 -6.45 4.20
CA LEU A 163 16.93 -7.81 4.23
C LEU A 163 18.02 -8.75 3.71
N LEU A 164 18.30 -9.84 4.41
CA LEU A 164 19.24 -10.84 3.95
C LEU A 164 18.63 -11.69 2.82
N PRO A 165 19.43 -12.26 1.90
CA PRO A 165 18.92 -13.09 0.81
C PRO A 165 18.03 -14.25 1.29
N GLN A 166 18.39 -14.91 2.37
CA GLN A 166 17.64 -16.01 2.98
C GLN A 166 16.28 -15.55 3.53
N ASP A 167 16.24 -14.37 4.17
CA ASP A 167 15.00 -13.81 4.72
C ASP A 167 14.08 -13.32 3.60
N HIS A 168 14.66 -12.75 2.53
CA HIS A 168 13.91 -12.39 1.33
C HIS A 168 13.21 -13.62 0.74
N GLU A 169 13.92 -14.74 0.55
CA GLU A 169 13.34 -15.96 0.03
C GLU A 169 12.24 -16.51 0.94
N GLN A 170 12.45 -16.50 2.27
CA GLN A 170 11.42 -16.90 3.23
C GLN A 170 10.14 -16.07 3.09
N TRP A 171 10.24 -14.76 2.93
CA TRP A 171 9.07 -13.88 2.75
C TRP A 171 8.37 -14.12 1.41
N ILE A 172 9.10 -14.39 0.34
CA ILE A 172 8.51 -14.78 -0.95
C ILE A 172 7.72 -16.08 -0.78
N GLN A 173 8.31 -17.10 -0.16
CA GLN A 173 7.65 -18.39 0.06
C GLN A 173 6.44 -18.27 1.00
N ALA A 174 6.53 -17.47 2.05
CA ALA A 174 5.41 -17.19 2.95
C ALA A 174 4.26 -16.50 2.20
N THR A 175 4.57 -15.58 1.27
CA THR A 175 3.57 -14.91 0.45
C THR A 175 2.88 -15.90 -0.50
N ILE A 176 3.63 -16.77 -1.17
CA ILE A 176 3.10 -17.83 -2.05
C ILE A 176 2.18 -18.77 -1.24
N HIS A 177 2.65 -19.23 -0.10
CA HIS A 177 1.88 -20.14 0.78
C HIS A 177 0.56 -19.49 1.23
N TYR A 178 0.61 -18.23 1.66
CA TYR A 178 -0.60 -17.49 2.03
C TYR A 178 -1.62 -17.45 0.88
N LEU A 179 -1.17 -17.13 -0.35
CA LEU A 179 -2.06 -17.06 -1.51
C LEU A 179 -2.67 -18.41 -1.87
N GLN A 180 -1.90 -19.50 -1.72
CA GLN A 180 -2.41 -20.87 -1.95
C GLN A 180 -3.49 -21.28 -0.95
N GLN A 181 -3.48 -20.73 0.27
CA GLN A 181 -4.50 -21.00 1.28
C GLN A 181 -5.81 -20.20 1.06
N GLN A 182 -5.75 -19.12 0.25
CA GLN A 182 -6.93 -18.28 -0.08
C GLN A 182 -7.62 -18.72 -1.39
N SER A 183 -7.00 -19.61 -2.16
CA SER A 183 -7.52 -20.17 -3.43
C SER A 183 -8.44 -21.34 -3.18
#